data_1c6a1b3390239d8435b0e29fba2a9741
#
_entry.id   1c6a1b3390239d8435b0e29fba2a9741
#
_cell.length_a   1.000
_cell.length_b   1.000
_cell.length_c   1.000
_cell.angle_alpha   90.00
_cell.angle_beta   90.00
_cell.angle_gamma   90.00
#
_symmetry.space_group_name_H-M   'P 1'
#
loop_
_entity.id
_entity.type
_entity.pdbx_description
1 polymer ?
#
loop_
_entity_poly.entity_id
_entity_poly.type
_entity_poly.pdbx_seq_one_letter_code
_entity_poly.pdbx_strand_id
1 'polypeptide(L)'
;MVERVRQDLLADHRRHLRRIEWVTPGVVWAMDGTQYDMGFTGKVYLCNMQDLGSRYKFFPLAGGCPVGEQIAEHLSKCIDRYGAPLVLKRDNEGTMNHSAVNEVLQECFILPLNSPRDYAPYNGAIEESQRELKECLQEKIASAMSNPQKHIAVYAETAINDLNHRIRPCLNDRTSCQVFFELGIKPTFNRRKRRDIYDSIIEKVERILSAMKQSGQPIRESAWRIAVESWLKSKGYITPQIKTKVSPDFSSFLAHE
;
A
#
# COMPACT_ATOMS: atom_id res chain seq x y z
N MET A 1 31.61 5.45 16.63
CA MET A 1 31.87 5.62 15.18
C MET A 1 30.98 4.74 14.32
N VAL A 2 30.93 3.43 14.53
CA VAL A 2 30.13 2.48 13.72
C VAL A 2 28.61 2.79 13.77
N GLU A 3 28.05 3.12 14.95
CA GLU A 3 26.63 3.42 15.09
C GLU A 3 26.23 4.72 14.37
N ARG A 4 27.10 5.73 14.34
CA ARG A 4 26.87 6.98 13.62
C ARG A 4 26.86 6.76 12.11
N VAL A 5 27.82 6.02 11.58
CA VAL A 5 27.89 5.63 10.16
C VAL A 5 26.66 4.82 9.77
N ARG A 6 26.18 3.95 10.66
CA ARG A 6 24.97 3.16 10.43
C ARG A 6 23.71 4.01 10.43
N GLN A 7 23.59 4.96 11.36
CA GLN A 7 22.47 5.93 11.37
C GLN A 7 22.50 6.83 10.15
N ASP A 8 23.69 7.25 9.71
CA ASP A 8 23.87 8.05 8.49
C ASP A 8 23.49 7.24 7.24
N LEU A 9 23.89 5.95 7.15
CA LEU A 9 23.50 5.05 6.07
C LEU A 9 21.99 4.77 6.06
N LEU A 10 21.37 4.60 7.23
CA LEU A 10 19.92 4.43 7.36
C LEU A 10 19.16 5.72 7.02
N ALA A 11 19.71 6.87 7.42
CA ALA A 11 19.14 8.17 7.08
C ALA A 11 19.27 8.47 5.59
N ASP A 12 20.41 8.12 5.00
CA ASP A 12 20.65 8.25 3.56
C ASP A 12 19.75 7.30 2.76
N HIS A 13 19.65 6.05 3.18
CA HIS A 13 18.68 5.09 2.62
C HIS A 13 17.24 5.60 2.71
N ARG A 14 16.82 6.20 3.84
CA ARG A 14 15.51 6.86 4.01
C ARG A 14 15.33 8.08 3.10
N ARG A 15 16.38 8.85 2.84
CA ARG A 15 16.36 10.01 1.93
C ARG A 15 16.23 9.58 0.46
N HIS A 16 16.85 8.46 0.08
CA HIS A 16 16.85 7.95 -1.30
C HIS A 16 15.60 7.12 -1.64
N LEU A 17 14.88 6.58 -0.64
CA LEU A 17 13.61 5.86 -0.84
C LEU A 17 12.39 6.79 -0.95
N ARG A 18 12.55 8.03 -1.41
CA ARG A 18 11.51 9.07 -1.38
C ARG A 18 10.26 8.76 -2.19
N ARG A 19 10.30 7.85 -3.13
CA ARG A 19 9.12 7.37 -3.87
C ARG A 19 9.38 5.99 -4.45
N ILE A 20 8.50 5.06 -4.13
CA ILE A 20 8.47 3.76 -4.79
C ILE A 20 7.40 3.86 -5.88
N GLU A 21 7.78 3.59 -7.12
CA GLU A 21 6.84 3.37 -8.21
C GLU A 21 6.47 1.89 -8.25
N TRP A 22 5.18 1.62 -8.16
CA TRP A 22 4.61 0.29 -8.24
C TRP A 22 4.25 0.01 -9.68
N VAL A 23 4.97 -0.90 -10.34
CA VAL A 23 4.92 -1.03 -11.80
C VAL A 23 3.90 -2.06 -12.24
N THR A 24 3.77 -3.16 -11.51
CA THR A 24 3.05 -4.34 -12.00
C THR A 24 1.71 -4.53 -11.30
N PRO A 25 0.60 -4.53 -12.06
CA PRO A 25 -0.73 -4.83 -11.53
C PRO A 25 -0.83 -6.22 -10.89
N GLY A 26 -1.65 -6.33 -9.84
CA GLY A 26 -1.94 -7.59 -9.16
C GLY A 26 -0.83 -8.12 -8.24
N VAL A 27 0.31 -7.42 -8.13
CA VAL A 27 1.44 -7.85 -7.29
C VAL A 27 1.33 -7.29 -5.88
N VAL A 28 1.09 -6.00 -5.74
CA VAL A 28 1.06 -5.33 -4.45
C VAL A 28 -0.25 -4.58 -4.26
N TRP A 29 -1.00 -5.00 -3.26
CA TRP A 29 -2.15 -4.24 -2.78
C TRP A 29 -1.75 -3.39 -1.59
N ALA A 30 -2.40 -2.24 -1.45
CA ALA A 30 -2.32 -1.44 -0.22
C ALA A 30 -3.69 -1.38 0.43
N MET A 31 -3.70 -1.42 1.75
CA MET A 31 -4.89 -1.30 2.58
C MET A 31 -4.65 -0.26 3.67
N ASP A 32 -5.63 0.62 3.85
CA ASP A 32 -5.55 1.67 4.87
C ASP A 32 -6.96 2.14 5.26
N GLY A 33 -7.11 2.52 6.53
CA GLY A 33 -8.34 3.03 7.09
C GLY A 33 -8.35 4.55 7.17
N THR A 34 -9.51 5.15 6.97
CA THR A 34 -9.67 6.58 7.17
C THR A 34 -11.05 6.91 7.68
N GLN A 35 -11.16 7.99 8.43
CA GLN A 35 -12.44 8.57 8.82
C GLN A 35 -12.85 9.63 7.80
N TYR A 36 -14.12 9.62 7.44
CA TYR A 36 -14.76 10.65 6.64
C TYR A 36 -15.79 11.38 7.49
N ASP A 37 -15.62 12.69 7.60
CA ASP A 37 -16.53 13.55 8.36
C ASP A 37 -17.71 13.95 7.47
N MET A 38 -18.91 13.56 7.87
CA MET A 38 -20.17 13.87 7.18
C MET A 38 -20.87 15.11 7.75
N GLY A 39 -20.17 15.93 8.51
CA GLY A 39 -20.73 17.10 9.16
C GLY A 39 -21.71 16.73 10.29
N PHE A 40 -22.91 17.29 10.25
CA PHE A 40 -23.92 17.07 11.30
C PHE A 40 -24.36 15.60 11.47
N THR A 41 -24.15 14.76 10.47
CA THR A 41 -24.52 13.34 10.52
C THR A 41 -23.45 12.45 11.15
N GLY A 42 -22.30 13.03 11.53
CA GLY A 42 -21.23 12.32 12.22
C GLY A 42 -20.12 11.81 11.28
N LYS A 43 -19.32 10.89 11.82
CA LYS A 43 -18.19 10.32 11.09
C LYS A 43 -18.46 8.88 10.68
N VAL A 44 -17.97 8.51 9.52
CA VAL A 44 -17.96 7.14 9.02
C VAL A 44 -16.53 6.68 8.79
N TYR A 45 -16.30 5.38 8.92
CA TYR A 45 -15.02 4.76 8.64
C TYR A 45 -15.04 4.21 7.20
N LEU A 46 -13.95 4.41 6.50
CA LEU A 46 -13.70 3.86 5.17
C LEU A 46 -12.42 3.05 5.21
N CYS A 47 -12.50 1.74 4.99
CA CYS A 47 -11.32 0.93 4.69
C CYS A 47 -11.16 0.89 3.18
N ASN A 48 -10.11 1.54 2.69
CA ASN A 48 -9.76 1.59 1.28
C ASN A 48 -8.70 0.53 0.98
N MET A 49 -8.94 -0.22 -0.09
CA MET A 49 -8.00 -1.20 -0.58
C MET A 49 -7.76 -0.98 -2.07
N GLN A 50 -6.50 -0.97 -2.50
CA GLN A 50 -6.11 -0.61 -3.87
C GLN A 50 -4.97 -1.50 -4.37
N ASP A 51 -5.04 -1.90 -5.64
CA ASP A 51 -3.87 -2.41 -6.37
C ASP A 51 -2.95 -1.24 -6.75
N LEU A 52 -1.71 -1.29 -6.30
CA LEU A 52 -0.78 -0.16 -6.47
C LEU A 52 -0.26 -0.03 -7.89
N GLY A 53 -0.14 -1.12 -8.64
CA GLY A 53 0.34 -1.11 -10.03
C GLY A 53 -0.64 -0.49 -11.01
N SER A 54 -1.92 -0.79 -10.87
CA SER A 54 -3.00 -0.29 -11.76
C SER A 54 -3.76 0.90 -11.19
N ARG A 55 -3.59 1.21 -9.91
CA ARG A 55 -4.43 2.18 -9.17
C ARG A 55 -5.89 1.75 -9.04
N TYR A 56 -6.23 0.50 -9.32
CA TYR A 56 -7.58 -0.02 -9.20
C TYR A 56 -7.99 -0.10 -7.74
N LYS A 57 -9.07 0.57 -7.39
CA LYS A 57 -9.67 0.54 -6.05
C LYS A 57 -10.68 -0.60 -5.98
N PHE A 58 -10.59 -1.43 -4.93
CA PHE A 58 -11.54 -2.50 -4.70
C PHE A 58 -12.81 -1.94 -4.04
N PHE A 59 -13.87 -2.75 -3.99
CA PHE A 59 -15.08 -2.32 -3.30
C PHE A 59 -14.78 -1.95 -1.83
N PRO A 60 -15.40 -0.90 -1.28
CA PRO A 60 -15.02 -0.36 0.01
C PRO A 60 -15.68 -1.14 1.16
N LEU A 61 -15.04 -1.15 2.32
CA LEU A 61 -15.70 -1.36 3.59
C LEU A 61 -16.01 0.00 4.18
N ALA A 62 -17.30 0.36 4.25
CA ALA A 62 -17.75 1.68 4.70
C ALA A 62 -18.84 1.54 5.77
N GLY A 63 -18.74 2.33 6.84
CA GLY A 63 -19.73 2.31 7.94
C GLY A 63 -19.14 2.74 9.27
N GLY A 64 -19.45 1.99 10.33
CA GLY A 64 -18.80 2.15 11.65
C GLY A 64 -17.33 1.73 11.63
N CYS A 65 -16.59 2.06 12.71
CA CYS A 65 -15.22 1.61 12.85
C CYS A 65 -15.17 0.07 12.86
N PRO A 66 -14.49 -0.58 11.89
CA PRO A 66 -14.50 -2.03 11.80
C PRO A 66 -13.59 -2.65 12.85
N VAL A 67 -13.92 -3.86 13.27
CA VAL A 67 -13.01 -4.72 14.02
C VAL A 67 -12.15 -5.55 13.08
N GLY A 68 -11.08 -6.14 13.61
CA GLY A 68 -10.10 -6.86 12.77
C GLY A 68 -10.70 -8.01 11.96
N GLU A 69 -11.70 -8.71 12.50
CA GLU A 69 -12.42 -9.80 11.83
C GLU A 69 -13.20 -9.30 10.60
N GLN A 70 -13.82 -8.12 10.69
CA GLN A 70 -14.51 -7.51 9.55
C GLN A 70 -13.54 -7.10 8.43
N ILE A 71 -12.35 -6.63 8.81
CA ILE A 71 -11.28 -6.33 7.86
C ILE A 71 -10.78 -7.61 7.19
N ALA A 72 -10.60 -8.70 7.96
CA ALA A 72 -10.19 -10.01 7.43
C ALA A 72 -11.24 -10.57 6.45
N GLU A 73 -12.53 -10.51 6.81
CA GLU A 73 -13.63 -10.93 5.93
C GLU A 73 -13.67 -10.10 4.65
N HIS A 74 -13.47 -8.77 4.76
CA HIS A 74 -13.43 -7.88 3.61
C HIS A 74 -12.24 -8.20 2.69
N LEU A 75 -11.06 -8.43 3.25
CA LEU A 75 -9.87 -8.85 2.51
C LEU A 75 -10.12 -10.18 1.78
N SER A 76 -10.71 -11.17 2.44
CA SER A 76 -11.04 -12.46 1.85
C SER A 76 -12.00 -12.31 0.67
N LYS A 77 -13.05 -11.52 0.80
CA LYS A 77 -13.98 -11.21 -0.32
C LYS A 77 -13.27 -10.55 -1.50
N CYS A 78 -12.32 -9.66 -1.25
CA CYS A 78 -11.51 -9.06 -2.31
C CYS A 78 -10.61 -10.10 -2.98
N ILE A 79 -9.99 -10.98 -2.21
CA ILE A 79 -9.14 -12.08 -2.72
C ILE A 79 -9.95 -13.03 -3.59
N ASP A 80 -11.14 -13.43 -3.16
CA ASP A 80 -12.02 -14.33 -3.91
C ASP A 80 -12.45 -13.73 -5.24
N ARG A 81 -12.73 -12.43 -5.25
CA ARG A 81 -13.22 -11.73 -6.45
C ARG A 81 -12.12 -11.35 -7.43
N TYR A 82 -10.95 -10.96 -6.96
CA TYR A 82 -9.92 -10.33 -7.78
C TYR A 82 -8.62 -11.14 -7.86
N GLY A 83 -8.51 -12.22 -7.09
CA GLY A 83 -7.29 -13.01 -6.93
C GLY A 83 -6.36 -12.40 -5.87
N ALA A 84 -5.60 -13.26 -5.20
CA ALA A 84 -4.71 -12.82 -4.12
C ALA A 84 -3.49 -12.04 -4.66
N PRO A 85 -3.11 -10.89 -4.05
CA PRO A 85 -1.85 -10.22 -4.36
C PRO A 85 -0.67 -11.06 -3.85
N LEU A 86 0.55 -10.74 -4.25
CA LEU A 86 1.73 -11.33 -3.62
C LEU A 86 2.09 -10.63 -2.32
N VAL A 87 1.86 -9.33 -2.25
CA VAL A 87 2.19 -8.49 -1.09
C VAL A 87 0.98 -7.65 -0.70
N LEU A 88 0.68 -7.59 0.59
CA LEU A 88 -0.26 -6.63 1.15
C LEU A 88 0.50 -5.58 1.96
N LYS A 89 0.50 -4.35 1.45
CA LYS A 89 1.03 -3.19 2.13
C LYS A 89 -0.03 -2.60 3.05
N ARG A 90 0.34 -2.34 4.32
CA ARG A 90 -0.56 -1.77 5.32
C ARG A 90 0.23 -0.92 6.32
N ASP A 91 -0.48 -0.09 7.09
CA ASP A 91 0.12 0.63 8.19
C ASP A 91 0.25 -0.24 9.46
N ASN A 92 0.67 0.37 10.56
CA ASN A 92 0.83 -0.31 11.84
C ASN A 92 -0.42 -0.24 12.74
N GLU A 93 -1.57 0.16 12.21
CA GLU A 93 -2.83 0.18 12.96
C GLU A 93 -3.19 -1.23 13.46
N GLY A 94 -3.63 -1.34 14.71
CA GLY A 94 -3.91 -2.62 15.36
C GLY A 94 -4.96 -3.45 14.63
N THR A 95 -6.00 -2.83 14.11
CA THR A 95 -7.07 -3.49 13.35
C THR A 95 -6.57 -4.08 12.03
N MET A 96 -5.66 -3.38 11.35
CA MET A 96 -5.03 -3.85 10.11
C MET A 96 -4.03 -4.98 10.37
N ASN A 97 -3.48 -5.09 11.60
CA ASN A 97 -2.53 -6.10 12.02
C ASN A 97 -3.16 -7.16 12.93
N HIS A 98 -4.49 -7.23 12.99
CA HIS A 98 -5.22 -8.21 13.78
C HIS A 98 -4.87 -9.65 13.38
N SER A 99 -4.98 -10.60 14.34
CA SER A 99 -4.68 -12.02 14.09
C SER A 99 -5.48 -12.59 12.92
N ALA A 100 -6.79 -12.30 12.84
CA ALA A 100 -7.64 -12.76 11.75
C ALA A 100 -7.15 -12.28 10.36
N VAL A 101 -6.66 -11.03 10.25
CA VAL A 101 -6.07 -10.53 9.00
C VAL A 101 -4.77 -11.28 8.68
N ASN A 102 -3.93 -11.52 9.69
CA ASN A 102 -2.69 -12.26 9.52
C ASN A 102 -2.92 -13.73 9.12
N GLU A 103 -3.98 -14.37 9.62
CA GLU A 103 -4.40 -15.72 9.23
C GLU A 103 -4.73 -15.77 7.73
N VAL A 104 -5.52 -14.83 7.21
CA VAL A 104 -5.81 -14.72 5.77
C VAL A 104 -4.52 -14.58 4.95
N LEU A 105 -3.58 -13.75 5.41
CA LEU A 105 -2.29 -13.58 4.72
C LEU A 105 -1.48 -14.89 4.71
N GLN A 106 -1.44 -15.62 5.82
CA GLN A 106 -0.72 -16.89 5.93
C GLN A 106 -1.34 -17.96 5.04
N GLU A 107 -2.66 -18.13 5.06
CA GLU A 107 -3.38 -19.10 4.26
C GLU A 107 -3.15 -18.92 2.75
N CYS A 108 -3.10 -17.66 2.30
CA CYS A 108 -2.89 -17.30 0.91
C CYS A 108 -1.41 -17.10 0.53
N PHE A 109 -0.47 -17.25 1.47
CA PHE A 109 0.95 -16.92 1.29
C PHE A 109 1.14 -15.50 0.74
N ILE A 110 0.45 -14.53 1.33
CA ILE A 110 0.60 -13.11 1.04
C ILE A 110 1.63 -12.53 1.99
N LEU A 111 2.64 -11.85 1.45
CA LEU A 111 3.69 -11.22 2.24
C LEU A 111 3.16 -9.91 2.86
N PRO A 112 3.14 -9.76 4.19
CA PRO A 112 2.81 -8.48 4.80
C PRO A 112 3.95 -7.47 4.57
N LEU A 113 3.60 -6.23 4.24
CA LEU A 113 4.55 -5.13 4.10
C LEU A 113 4.08 -3.95 4.93
N ASN A 114 4.47 -3.96 6.21
CA ASN A 114 4.08 -2.92 7.14
C ASN A 114 4.93 -1.66 6.95
N SER A 115 4.29 -0.50 7.07
CA SER A 115 4.97 0.79 6.98
C SER A 115 6.01 0.96 8.10
N PRO A 116 7.17 1.57 7.81
CA PRO A 116 8.11 1.91 8.88
C PRO A 116 7.45 2.90 9.84
N ARG A 117 7.75 2.76 11.14
CA ARG A 117 7.31 3.72 12.14
C ARG A 117 7.90 5.09 11.82
N ASP A 118 7.14 6.14 12.03
CA ASP A 118 7.56 7.53 11.87
C ASP A 118 8.00 7.93 10.45
N TYR A 119 7.52 7.21 9.41
CA TYR A 119 7.82 7.54 8.02
C TYR A 119 6.55 7.61 7.15
N ALA A 120 5.76 8.66 7.34
CA ALA A 120 4.53 8.94 6.59
C ALA A 120 4.69 8.87 5.04
N PRO A 121 5.78 9.37 4.41
CA PRO A 121 5.93 9.32 2.96
C PRO A 121 5.88 7.90 2.34
N TYR A 122 6.08 6.87 3.15
CA TYR A 122 5.99 5.48 2.70
C TYR A 122 4.56 5.11 2.26
N ASN A 123 3.54 5.74 2.85
CA ASN A 123 2.12 5.49 2.57
C ASN A 123 1.53 6.41 1.51
N GLY A 124 2.30 7.33 0.93
CA GLY A 124 1.80 8.38 0.04
C GLY A 124 0.91 7.88 -1.12
N ALA A 125 1.09 6.66 -1.62
CA ALA A 125 0.26 6.11 -2.69
C ALA A 125 -1.17 5.78 -2.22
N ILE A 126 -1.33 5.24 -0.99
CA ILE A 126 -2.65 4.93 -0.44
C ILE A 126 -3.31 6.19 0.15
N GLU A 127 -2.53 7.09 0.73
CA GLU A 127 -3.01 8.39 1.21
C GLU A 127 -3.60 9.24 0.08
N GLU A 128 -2.92 9.29 -1.08
CA GLU A 128 -3.45 9.95 -2.27
C GLU A 128 -4.73 9.28 -2.77
N SER A 129 -4.78 7.94 -2.73
CA SER A 129 -5.98 7.17 -3.06
C SER A 129 -7.15 7.51 -2.15
N GLN A 130 -6.90 7.70 -0.85
CA GLN A 130 -7.93 8.09 0.11
C GLN A 130 -8.41 9.52 -0.13
N ARG A 131 -7.50 10.44 -0.46
CA ARG A 131 -7.86 11.82 -0.79
C ARG A 131 -8.78 11.86 -2.00
N GLU A 132 -8.44 11.19 -3.10
CA GLU A 132 -9.29 11.06 -4.29
C GLU A 132 -10.67 10.48 -3.96
N LEU A 133 -10.70 9.44 -3.11
CA LEU A 133 -11.97 8.81 -2.72
C LEU A 133 -12.85 9.77 -1.92
N LYS A 134 -12.26 10.50 -0.96
CA LYS A 134 -13.00 11.49 -0.15
C LYS A 134 -13.57 12.62 -0.99
N GLU A 135 -12.79 13.15 -1.94
CA GLU A 135 -13.24 14.19 -2.85
C GLU A 135 -14.41 13.72 -3.72
N CYS A 136 -14.28 12.56 -4.36
CA CYS A 136 -15.34 11.99 -5.20
C CYS A 136 -16.59 11.62 -4.37
N LEU A 137 -16.41 11.08 -3.17
CA LEU A 137 -17.49 10.76 -2.24
C LEU A 137 -18.26 12.02 -1.82
N GLN A 138 -17.55 13.12 -1.55
CA GLN A 138 -18.15 14.40 -1.22
C GLN A 138 -19.07 14.91 -2.34
N GLU A 139 -18.65 14.78 -3.60
CA GLU A 139 -19.46 15.13 -4.77
C GLU A 139 -20.75 14.28 -4.83
N LYS A 140 -20.65 12.97 -4.58
CA LYS A 140 -21.82 12.06 -4.58
C LYS A 140 -22.78 12.39 -3.45
N ILE A 141 -22.29 12.68 -2.26
CA ILE A 141 -23.11 13.05 -1.10
C ILE A 141 -23.80 14.40 -1.32
N ALA A 142 -23.11 15.39 -1.88
CA ALA A 142 -23.67 16.70 -2.16
C ALA A 142 -24.82 16.65 -3.17
N SER A 143 -24.80 15.68 -4.09
CA SER A 143 -25.88 15.46 -5.07
C SER A 143 -27.00 14.55 -4.57
N ALA A 144 -26.88 13.99 -3.35
CA ALA A 144 -27.83 13.03 -2.80
C ALA A 144 -29.10 13.69 -2.27
N MET A 145 -30.26 13.13 -2.61
CA MET A 145 -31.57 13.57 -2.11
C MET A 145 -32.03 12.89 -0.79
N SER A 146 -31.28 11.91 -0.31
CA SER A 146 -31.59 11.08 0.87
C SER A 146 -30.51 11.11 1.91
N ASN A 147 -30.81 10.58 3.13
CA ASN A 147 -29.86 10.50 4.24
C ASN A 147 -28.56 9.80 3.83
N PRO A 148 -27.44 10.55 3.66
CA PRO A 148 -26.23 10.00 3.10
C PRO A 148 -25.54 8.98 4.04
N GLN A 149 -25.73 9.08 5.35
CA GLN A 149 -25.14 8.15 6.30
C GLN A 149 -25.68 6.74 6.15
N LYS A 150 -26.99 6.60 5.90
CA LYS A 150 -27.65 5.30 5.69
C LYS A 150 -27.15 4.60 4.42
N HIS A 151 -26.72 5.35 3.43
CA HIS A 151 -26.34 4.85 2.11
C HIS A 151 -24.85 5.03 1.79
N ILE A 152 -24.03 5.27 2.80
CA ILE A 152 -22.60 5.59 2.62
C ILE A 152 -21.84 4.52 1.81
N ALA A 153 -22.15 3.24 2.02
CA ALA A 153 -21.52 2.15 1.28
C ALA A 153 -21.82 2.25 -0.23
N VAL A 154 -23.07 2.58 -0.60
CA VAL A 154 -23.48 2.75 -2.00
C VAL A 154 -22.78 3.96 -2.64
N TYR A 155 -22.70 5.09 -1.92
CA TYR A 155 -22.00 6.27 -2.42
C TYR A 155 -20.49 6.02 -2.56
N ALA A 156 -19.90 5.33 -1.62
CA ALA A 156 -18.48 4.96 -1.69
C ALA A 156 -18.20 3.99 -2.85
N GLU A 157 -19.06 3.01 -3.09
CA GLU A 157 -18.96 2.10 -4.23
C GLU A 157 -19.11 2.84 -5.57
N THR A 158 -20.08 3.77 -5.67
CA THR A 158 -20.25 4.60 -6.86
C THR A 158 -19.04 5.49 -7.11
N ALA A 159 -18.49 6.13 -6.06
CA ALA A 159 -17.29 6.95 -6.17
C ALA A 159 -16.07 6.12 -6.64
N ILE A 160 -15.90 4.92 -6.09
CA ILE A 160 -14.83 4.00 -6.51
C ILE A 160 -14.99 3.58 -7.96
N ASN A 161 -16.22 3.29 -8.40
CA ASN A 161 -16.49 2.95 -9.79
C ASN A 161 -16.08 4.09 -10.73
N ASP A 162 -16.47 5.32 -10.43
CA ASP A 162 -16.09 6.50 -11.23
C ASP A 162 -14.59 6.69 -11.26
N LEU A 163 -13.89 6.55 -10.11
CA LEU A 163 -12.45 6.66 -10.02
C LEU A 163 -11.70 5.58 -10.82
N ASN A 164 -12.25 4.36 -10.86
CA ASN A 164 -11.68 3.25 -11.62
C ASN A 164 -11.83 3.42 -13.14
N HIS A 165 -12.81 4.20 -13.59
CA HIS A 165 -13.07 4.51 -15.01
C HIS A 165 -12.52 5.88 -15.43
N ARG A 166 -11.88 6.63 -14.53
CA ARG A 166 -11.20 7.88 -14.85
C ARG A 166 -9.89 7.61 -15.60
N ILE A 167 -9.67 8.32 -16.71
CA ILE A 167 -8.40 8.29 -17.46
C ILE A 167 -7.29 8.87 -16.61
N ARG A 168 -6.13 8.19 -16.57
CA ARG A 168 -4.98 8.55 -15.75
C ARG A 168 -3.72 8.69 -16.61
N PRO A 169 -3.11 9.90 -16.67
CA PRO A 169 -1.84 10.09 -17.38
C PRO A 169 -0.73 9.17 -16.89
N CYS A 170 -0.68 8.87 -15.58
CA CYS A 170 0.31 7.94 -15.01
C CYS A 170 0.13 6.47 -15.43
N LEU A 171 -0.96 6.14 -16.13
CA LEU A 171 -1.25 4.84 -16.73
C LEU A 171 -1.27 4.90 -18.28
N ASN A 172 -0.54 5.84 -18.86
CA ASN A 172 -0.50 6.09 -20.30
C ASN A 172 -1.91 6.34 -20.87
N ASP A 173 -2.64 7.25 -20.24
CA ASP A 173 -4.00 7.67 -20.60
C ASP A 173 -5.04 6.53 -20.62
N ARG A 174 -4.80 5.51 -19.80
CA ARG A 174 -5.72 4.40 -19.58
C ARG A 174 -6.43 4.54 -18.23
N THR A 175 -7.56 3.85 -18.09
CA THR A 175 -8.26 3.78 -16.80
C THR A 175 -7.65 2.70 -15.90
N SER A 176 -7.83 2.84 -14.59
CA SER A 176 -7.41 1.81 -13.62
C SER A 176 -8.08 0.46 -13.91
N CYS A 177 -9.35 0.48 -14.31
CA CYS A 177 -10.11 -0.70 -14.70
C CYS A 177 -9.47 -1.41 -15.92
N GLN A 178 -9.15 -0.68 -16.98
CA GLN A 178 -8.50 -1.24 -18.16
C GLN A 178 -7.17 -1.90 -17.81
N VAL A 179 -6.32 -1.23 -17.00
CA VAL A 179 -5.00 -1.76 -16.64
C VAL A 179 -5.11 -2.97 -15.72
N PHE A 180 -6.05 -2.94 -14.75
CA PHE A 180 -6.18 -4.03 -13.79
C PHE A 180 -6.72 -5.32 -14.42
N PHE A 181 -7.65 -5.22 -15.38
CA PHE A 181 -8.28 -6.38 -16.02
C PHE A 181 -7.63 -6.79 -17.34
N GLU A 182 -6.55 -6.11 -17.76
CA GLU A 182 -5.83 -6.49 -18.97
C GLU A 182 -5.24 -7.90 -18.86
N LEU A 183 -5.53 -8.73 -19.83
CA LEU A 183 -5.05 -10.10 -19.89
C LEU A 183 -3.53 -10.15 -20.11
N GLY A 184 -2.85 -11.01 -19.38
CA GLY A 184 -1.42 -11.25 -19.53
C GLY A 184 -0.49 -10.28 -18.79
N ILE A 185 -0.99 -9.18 -18.26
CA ILE A 185 -0.16 -8.21 -17.50
C ILE A 185 0.09 -8.68 -16.07
N LYS A 186 -0.92 -9.29 -15.42
CA LYS A 186 -0.77 -9.76 -14.04
C LYS A 186 0.04 -11.06 -14.00
N PRO A 187 1.13 -11.11 -13.21
CA PRO A 187 1.85 -12.35 -13.02
C PRO A 187 1.00 -13.34 -12.22
N THR A 188 1.02 -14.59 -12.63
CA THR A 188 0.32 -15.67 -11.92
C THR A 188 1.23 -16.30 -10.89
N PHE A 189 0.76 -16.36 -9.64
CA PHE A 189 1.44 -17.01 -8.54
C PHE A 189 0.59 -18.14 -8.02
N ASN A 190 0.89 -19.38 -8.39
CA ASN A 190 0.28 -20.55 -7.78
C ASN A 190 0.77 -20.73 -6.33
N ARG A 191 0.08 -21.58 -5.55
CA ARG A 191 0.39 -21.78 -4.13
C ARG A 191 1.83 -22.22 -3.88
N ARG A 192 2.39 -23.09 -4.73
CA ARG A 192 3.80 -23.53 -4.62
C ARG A 192 4.77 -22.37 -4.82
N LYS A 193 4.60 -21.61 -5.89
CA LYS A 193 5.45 -20.45 -6.18
C LYS A 193 5.39 -19.39 -5.07
N ARG A 194 4.21 -19.18 -4.48
CA ARG A 194 4.04 -18.27 -3.33
C ARG A 194 4.82 -18.75 -2.12
N ARG A 195 4.77 -20.03 -1.80
CA ARG A 195 5.54 -20.64 -0.72
C ARG A 195 7.04 -20.49 -0.98
N ASP A 196 7.52 -20.85 -2.18
CA ASP A 196 8.94 -20.74 -2.54
C ASP A 196 9.45 -19.30 -2.39
N ILE A 197 8.63 -18.30 -2.76
CA ILE A 197 8.95 -16.88 -2.57
C ILE A 197 8.99 -16.54 -1.08
N TYR A 198 8.00 -16.96 -0.30
CA TYR A 198 7.95 -16.72 1.14
C TYR A 198 9.19 -17.28 1.84
N ASP A 199 9.56 -18.53 1.55
CA ASP A 199 10.73 -19.18 2.12
C ASP A 199 12.03 -18.44 1.74
N SER A 200 12.16 -18.00 0.48
CA SER A 200 13.32 -17.21 0.02
C SER A 200 13.41 -15.84 0.74
N ILE A 201 12.28 -15.23 1.09
CA ILE A 201 12.25 -13.99 1.88
C ILE A 201 12.72 -14.27 3.31
N ILE A 202 12.26 -15.36 3.94
CA ILE A 202 12.70 -15.75 5.28
C ILE A 202 14.22 -15.95 5.33
N GLU A 203 14.77 -16.72 4.39
CA GLU A 203 16.22 -16.92 4.31
C GLU A 203 17.00 -15.60 4.17
N LYS A 204 16.44 -14.66 3.39
CA LYS A 204 17.05 -13.35 3.23
C LYS A 204 16.98 -12.51 4.50
N VAL A 205 15.88 -12.59 5.24
CA VAL A 205 15.72 -11.95 6.56
C VAL A 205 16.79 -12.46 7.53
N GLU A 206 16.95 -13.79 7.63
CA GLU A 206 17.96 -14.37 8.53
C GLU A 206 19.39 -13.96 8.15
N ARG A 207 19.70 -13.87 6.86
CA ARG A 207 21.01 -13.35 6.39
C ARG A 207 21.21 -11.88 6.79
N ILE A 208 20.17 -11.02 6.66
CA ILE A 208 20.23 -9.62 7.08
C ILE A 208 20.46 -9.52 8.59
N LEU A 209 19.69 -10.27 9.40
CA LEU A 209 19.82 -10.27 10.85
C LEU A 209 21.20 -10.74 11.31
N SER A 210 21.73 -11.80 10.70
CA SER A 210 23.06 -12.32 10.99
C SER A 210 24.16 -11.29 10.68
N ALA A 211 24.05 -10.57 9.56
CA ALA A 211 24.98 -9.51 9.19
C ALA A 211 24.92 -8.29 10.13
N MET A 212 23.74 -8.01 10.68
CA MET A 212 23.56 -6.86 11.59
C MET A 212 24.04 -7.14 13.02
N LYS A 213 24.32 -8.40 13.38
CA LYS A 213 24.69 -8.83 14.75
C LYS A 213 23.75 -8.30 15.84
N GLN A 214 22.48 -8.10 15.50
CA GLN A 214 21.48 -7.52 16.37
C GLN A 214 20.18 -8.32 16.27
N SER A 215 19.45 -8.36 17.36
CA SER A 215 18.15 -9.01 17.46
C SER A 215 17.13 -8.08 18.12
N GLY A 216 15.88 -8.35 17.91
CA GLY A 216 14.76 -7.63 18.48
C GLY A 216 13.66 -7.42 17.43
N GLN A 217 12.42 -7.28 17.87
CA GLN A 217 11.25 -7.19 17.00
C GLN A 217 11.32 -6.03 15.99
N PRO A 218 11.69 -4.80 16.36
CA PRO A 218 11.78 -3.70 15.39
C PRO A 218 12.84 -3.91 14.31
N ILE A 219 13.92 -4.62 14.64
CA ILE A 219 15.00 -4.95 13.71
C ILE A 219 14.51 -6.03 12.73
N ARG A 220 13.79 -7.03 13.22
CA ARG A 220 13.22 -8.09 12.41
C ARG A 220 12.18 -7.54 11.42
N GLU A 221 11.31 -6.64 11.87
CA GLU A 221 10.36 -5.93 10.99
C GLU A 221 11.06 -5.13 9.89
N SER A 222 12.14 -4.46 10.23
CA SER A 222 12.96 -3.72 9.26
C SER A 222 13.67 -4.65 8.27
N ALA A 223 14.24 -5.75 8.74
CA ALA A 223 14.87 -6.76 7.91
C ALA A 223 13.86 -7.41 6.95
N TRP A 224 12.66 -7.70 7.44
CA TRP A 224 11.56 -8.23 6.61
C TRP A 224 11.20 -7.25 5.48
N ARG A 225 10.96 -5.99 5.80
CA ARG A 225 10.65 -4.95 4.80
C ARG A 225 11.74 -4.83 3.76
N ILE A 226 13.01 -4.77 4.17
CA ILE A 226 14.16 -4.70 3.27
C ILE A 226 14.21 -5.94 2.36
N ALA A 227 13.97 -7.13 2.90
CA ALA A 227 13.97 -8.37 2.13
C ALA A 227 12.88 -8.37 1.06
N VAL A 228 11.63 -8.02 1.42
CA VAL A 228 10.48 -7.95 0.50
C VAL A 228 10.71 -6.91 -0.59
N GLU A 229 11.07 -5.67 -0.23
CA GLU A 229 11.31 -4.59 -1.20
C GLU A 229 12.45 -4.93 -2.16
N SER A 230 13.56 -5.45 -1.63
CA SER A 230 14.70 -5.87 -2.45
C SER A 230 14.33 -7.01 -3.42
N TRP A 231 13.45 -7.93 -3.00
CA TRP A 231 12.95 -8.99 -3.87
C TRP A 231 12.04 -8.40 -4.95
N LEU A 232 11.08 -7.54 -4.59
CA LEU A 232 10.20 -6.86 -5.56
C LEU A 232 11.01 -6.06 -6.59
N LYS A 233 12.04 -5.34 -6.14
CA LYS A 233 12.96 -4.60 -7.00
C LYS A 233 13.71 -5.53 -7.96
N SER A 234 14.25 -6.65 -7.48
CA SER A 234 14.99 -7.61 -8.30
C SER A 234 14.13 -8.26 -9.38
N LYS A 235 12.82 -8.28 -9.22
CA LYS A 235 11.84 -8.79 -10.19
C LYS A 235 11.23 -7.69 -11.09
N GLY A 236 11.62 -6.44 -10.90
CA GLY A 236 11.09 -5.31 -11.66
C GLY A 236 9.65 -4.93 -11.31
N TYR A 237 9.12 -5.39 -10.17
CA TYR A 237 7.76 -5.06 -9.73
C TYR A 237 7.66 -3.68 -9.08
N ILE A 238 8.80 -3.14 -8.64
CA ILE A 238 8.93 -1.79 -8.13
C ILE A 238 10.16 -1.11 -8.70
N THR A 239 10.05 0.20 -8.92
CA THR A 239 11.16 1.05 -9.30
C THR A 239 11.35 2.13 -8.24
N PRO A 240 12.51 2.21 -7.56
CA PRO A 240 12.80 3.32 -6.67
C PRO A 240 13.02 4.58 -7.51
N GLN A 241 12.19 5.61 -7.33
CA GLN A 241 12.43 6.91 -7.93
C GLN A 241 13.32 7.73 -7.00
N ILE A 242 14.55 7.94 -7.40
CA ILE A 242 15.44 8.92 -6.78
C ILE A 242 14.99 10.29 -7.27
N LYS A 243 14.22 11.03 -6.47
CA LYS A 243 14.05 12.47 -6.71
C LYS A 243 15.32 13.16 -6.21
N THR A 244 16.27 13.39 -7.09
CA THR A 244 17.23 14.48 -6.90
C THR A 244 16.44 15.78 -7.01
N LYS A 245 15.87 16.27 -5.91
CA LYS A 245 15.67 17.70 -5.75
C LYS A 245 17.07 18.25 -5.47
N VAL A 246 17.78 18.60 -6.51
CA VAL A 246 18.74 19.68 -6.42
C VAL A 246 17.87 20.91 -6.17
N SER A 247 17.87 21.40 -4.93
CA SER A 247 17.34 22.72 -4.64
C SER A 247 18.10 23.70 -5.53
N PRO A 248 17.43 24.63 -6.24
CA PRO A 248 18.14 25.63 -7.04
C PRO A 248 19.14 26.46 -6.23
N ASP A 249 19.00 26.50 -4.90
CA ASP A 249 19.86 27.26 -4.00
C ASP A 249 21.21 26.60 -3.67
N PHE A 250 21.42 25.34 -4.01
CA PHE A 250 22.71 24.66 -3.75
C PHE A 250 23.69 24.69 -4.93
N SER A 251 23.24 25.11 -6.11
CA SER A 251 24.13 25.24 -7.27
C SER A 251 25.09 26.44 -7.16
N SER A 252 24.79 27.41 -6.29
CA SER A 252 25.68 28.56 -6.03
C SER A 252 26.84 28.28 -5.05
N PHE A 253 26.75 27.19 -4.28
CA PHE A 253 27.80 26.83 -3.31
C PHE A 253 28.90 25.91 -3.84
N LEU A 254 28.71 25.31 -5.01
CA LEU A 254 29.69 24.42 -5.63
C LEU A 254 30.47 25.09 -6.78
N ALA A 255 30.27 26.38 -7.01
CA ALA A 255 30.98 27.14 -8.06
C ALA A 255 32.23 27.91 -7.56
N HIS A 256 32.61 27.74 -6.30
CA HIS A 256 33.80 28.38 -5.71
C HIS A 256 34.61 27.40 -4.89
N GLU A 257 35.20 26.40 -5.56
CA GLU A 257 36.46 25.76 -5.18
C GLU A 257 37.19 25.32 -6.45
#